data_706bd0492b99ba880a0ed10dd2382437
#
_entry.id   706bd0492b99ba880a0ed10dd2382437
#
_cell.length_a   1.000
_cell.length_b   1.000
_cell.length_c   1.000
_cell.angle_alpha   90.00
_cell.angle_beta   90.00
_cell.angle_gamma   90.00
#
_symmetry.space_group_name_H-M   'P 1'
#
loop_
_entity.id
_entity.type
_entity.pdbx_description
1 polymer ?
#
loop_
_entity_poly.entity_id
_entity_poly.type
_entity_poly.pdbx_seq_one_letter_code
_entity_poly.pdbx_strand_id
1 'polypeptide(L)'
;MPDETQKERHVPHVLTTLAGVLIAFLLLAAIYVVYQAAHILFPQNVYETALPAVISDTVEADGVLLFDESYVAGSGNLGYLAADGERVSAGTAVAEVYSNASQASLRLQLNQLNDQIDLLQKSQNTSALQLDTLLKERSSALYDLLDTLDDSDYEAVDDDANAYLLAQNKLWVVTGEAANFTDQITALVQQSQSVQAQLGSPAQITAPQTGYFVRSSSSGRLNASADDILALNAQELQGYLQSDPVLALDGCAGKIVAGFTWRYVGVCTAKQGEKLLGQNGKPLSTAVEISFPGQVENSLKATVTEVEIDQDSGLARFVLACNSINGDVLCLNRAAARISVGERSGLRVPAAAVHYLKEDGTEAQTQGENYIPGVYVKLGNIARFCPIDPVDADHPLITDGDYILVLPEGTEGSVSEVRLYDEIIVSGQNLYDGKLL
;
A
#
# COMPACT_ATOMS: atom_id res chain seq x y z
N MET A 1 -102.20 23.27 21.74
CA MET A 1 -101.69 24.29 21.14
C MET A 1 -100.27 24.39 20.98
N PRO A 2 -99.61 24.82 19.97
CA PRO A 2 -99.56 24.17 18.67
C PRO A 2 -98.31 23.32 18.46
N ASP A 3 -98.53 22.44 17.61
CA ASP A 3 -97.81 21.46 16.87
C ASP A 3 -96.46 21.99 16.24
N GLU A 4 -95.32 21.35 16.60
CA GLU A 4 -94.03 21.62 15.92
C GLU A 4 -93.78 20.55 14.85
N THR A 5 -94.10 20.87 13.64
CA THR A 5 -93.79 20.12 12.43
C THR A 5 -92.26 20.06 12.18
N GLN A 6 -91.67 18.86 12.38
CA GLN A 6 -90.38 18.52 11.92
C GLN A 6 -90.32 18.61 10.37
N LYS A 7 -89.55 19.52 9.86
CA LYS A 7 -89.26 19.67 8.45
C LYS A 7 -88.10 18.74 8.05
N GLU A 8 -88.45 17.51 7.57
CA GLU A 8 -87.52 16.64 6.94
C GLU A 8 -86.86 17.31 5.74
N ARG A 9 -85.49 17.56 5.80
CA ARG A 9 -84.76 18.04 4.65
C ARG A 9 -84.51 16.88 3.69
N HIS A 10 -85.33 16.78 2.64
CA HIS A 10 -85.04 15.93 1.49
C HIS A 10 -83.76 16.41 0.81
N VAL A 11 -82.63 15.71 1.03
CA VAL A 11 -81.40 15.85 0.24
C VAL A 11 -81.65 15.19 -1.12
N PRO A 12 -81.60 15.90 -2.25
CA PRO A 12 -81.92 15.29 -3.55
C PRO A 12 -80.92 14.14 -3.85
N HIS A 13 -81.46 12.99 -4.20
CA HIS A 13 -80.71 11.73 -4.48
C HIS A 13 -79.63 11.91 -5.50
N VAL A 14 -79.68 12.91 -6.37
CA VAL A 14 -78.65 13.31 -7.33
C VAL A 14 -77.38 13.80 -6.62
N LEU A 15 -77.49 14.51 -5.49
CA LEU A 15 -76.32 15.04 -4.77
C LEU A 15 -75.60 13.92 -4.02
N THR A 16 -76.30 12.92 -3.51
CA THR A 16 -75.71 11.75 -2.84
C THR A 16 -75.06 10.80 -3.83
N THR A 17 -75.63 10.63 -5.04
CA THR A 17 -74.97 9.82 -6.08
C THR A 17 -73.74 10.52 -6.67
N LEU A 18 -73.76 11.83 -6.83
CA LEU A 18 -72.59 12.63 -7.30
C LEU A 18 -71.45 12.58 -6.26
N ALA A 19 -71.78 12.69 -4.97
CA ALA A 19 -70.81 12.55 -3.88
C ALA A 19 -70.21 11.14 -3.82
N GLY A 20 -71.05 10.10 -4.04
CA GLY A 20 -70.58 8.73 -4.13
C GLY A 20 -69.59 8.46 -5.28
N VAL A 21 -69.89 9.02 -6.47
CA VAL A 21 -69.00 8.92 -7.63
C VAL A 21 -67.67 9.66 -7.37
N LEU A 22 -67.73 10.81 -6.73
CA LEU A 22 -66.54 11.61 -6.42
C LEU A 22 -65.66 10.91 -5.38
N ILE A 23 -66.24 10.28 -4.36
CA ILE A 23 -65.54 9.48 -3.37
C ILE A 23 -64.90 8.23 -4.03
N ALA A 24 -65.58 7.55 -4.93
CA ALA A 24 -65.07 6.39 -5.66
C ALA A 24 -63.86 6.82 -6.56
N PHE A 25 -63.94 7.98 -7.23
CA PHE A 25 -62.85 8.52 -8.02
C PHE A 25 -61.64 8.90 -7.17
N LEU A 26 -61.83 9.50 -5.99
CA LEU A 26 -60.77 9.82 -5.04
C LEU A 26 -60.08 8.57 -4.49
N LEU A 27 -60.88 7.52 -4.20
CA LEU A 27 -60.32 6.25 -3.79
C LEU A 27 -59.48 5.58 -4.86
N LEU A 28 -59.93 5.59 -6.11
CA LEU A 28 -59.16 5.07 -7.25
C LEU A 28 -57.89 5.87 -7.46
N ALA A 29 -57.93 7.22 -7.37
CA ALA A 29 -56.78 8.08 -7.45
C ALA A 29 -55.77 7.81 -6.30
N ALA A 30 -56.27 7.61 -5.07
CA ALA A 30 -55.44 7.26 -3.92
C ALA A 30 -54.75 5.89 -4.09
N ILE A 31 -55.49 4.88 -4.55
CA ILE A 31 -54.93 3.56 -4.87
C ILE A 31 -53.85 3.66 -5.96
N TYR A 32 -54.09 4.46 -7.00
CA TYR A 32 -53.14 4.69 -8.07
C TYR A 32 -51.89 5.38 -7.55
N VAL A 33 -52.02 6.41 -6.71
CA VAL A 33 -50.85 7.10 -6.09
C VAL A 33 -50.05 6.15 -5.19
N VAL A 34 -50.73 5.33 -4.37
CA VAL A 34 -50.08 4.33 -3.53
C VAL A 34 -49.36 3.27 -4.40
N TYR A 35 -49.96 2.83 -5.48
CA TYR A 35 -49.35 1.90 -6.44
C TYR A 35 -48.11 2.52 -7.09
N GLN A 36 -48.20 3.77 -7.56
CA GLN A 36 -47.06 4.48 -8.13
C GLN A 36 -45.95 4.72 -7.10
N ALA A 37 -46.32 5.14 -5.89
CA ALA A 37 -45.34 5.32 -4.80
C ALA A 37 -44.65 4.00 -4.43
N ALA A 38 -45.38 2.89 -4.36
CA ALA A 38 -44.81 1.58 -4.13
C ALA A 38 -43.85 1.15 -5.25
N HIS A 39 -44.19 1.45 -6.50
CA HIS A 39 -43.35 1.13 -7.66
C HIS A 39 -42.04 1.95 -7.73
N ILE A 40 -42.07 3.19 -7.22
CA ILE A 40 -40.88 4.07 -7.15
C ILE A 40 -40.03 3.72 -5.92
N LEU A 41 -40.65 3.43 -4.78
CA LEU A 41 -39.95 3.13 -3.52
C LEU A 41 -39.37 1.71 -3.46
N PHE A 42 -39.93 0.77 -4.20
CA PHE A 42 -39.50 -0.64 -4.25
C PHE A 42 -39.26 -1.01 -5.73
N PRO A 43 -38.14 -0.60 -6.32
CA PRO A 43 -37.74 -1.00 -7.69
C PRO A 43 -37.70 -2.52 -7.76
N GLN A 44 -38.37 -3.11 -8.75
CA GLN A 44 -38.42 -4.56 -8.94
C GLN A 44 -37.10 -5.17 -9.38
N ASN A 45 -36.23 -4.35 -9.96
CA ASN A 45 -34.90 -4.75 -10.45
C ASN A 45 -33.84 -3.82 -9.88
N VAL A 46 -32.76 -4.40 -9.40
CA VAL A 46 -31.56 -3.69 -8.95
C VAL A 46 -30.48 -3.88 -10.02
N TYR A 47 -29.86 -2.79 -10.41
CA TYR A 47 -28.83 -2.78 -11.46
C TYR A 47 -27.49 -2.35 -10.87
N GLU A 48 -26.40 -2.95 -11.35
CA GLU A 48 -25.05 -2.50 -11.08
C GLU A 48 -24.23 -2.52 -12.38
N THR A 49 -23.33 -1.55 -12.54
CA THR A 49 -22.54 -1.41 -13.77
C THR A 49 -21.27 -2.24 -13.68
N ALA A 50 -20.96 -3.00 -14.74
CA ALA A 50 -19.70 -3.70 -14.87
C ALA A 50 -18.56 -2.70 -15.04
N LEU A 51 -17.69 -2.60 -14.02
CA LEU A 51 -16.55 -1.68 -14.00
C LEU A 51 -15.23 -2.46 -14.09
N PRO A 52 -14.17 -1.85 -14.65
CA PRO A 52 -12.87 -2.47 -14.65
C PRO A 52 -12.36 -2.61 -13.22
N ALA A 53 -11.78 -3.74 -12.90
CA ALA A 53 -11.13 -3.98 -11.64
C ALA A 53 -9.80 -4.72 -11.85
N VAL A 54 -8.84 -4.39 -11.00
CA VAL A 54 -7.54 -5.08 -10.95
C VAL A 54 -7.42 -5.66 -9.55
N ILE A 55 -7.04 -6.91 -9.47
CA ILE A 55 -6.83 -7.60 -8.21
C ILE A 55 -5.41 -8.10 -8.17
N SER A 56 -4.73 -7.76 -7.08
CA SER A 56 -3.41 -8.28 -6.80
C SER A 56 -3.54 -9.56 -5.98
N ASP A 57 -3.05 -10.65 -6.53
CA ASP A 57 -2.88 -11.88 -5.76
C ASP A 57 -1.76 -11.68 -4.75
N THR A 58 -2.08 -11.74 -3.47
CA THR A 58 -1.11 -11.51 -2.40
C THR A 58 -0.92 -12.76 -1.54
N VAL A 59 0.30 -12.90 -1.06
CA VAL A 59 0.70 -13.86 -0.02
C VAL A 59 1.17 -13.07 1.19
N GLU A 60 0.56 -13.30 2.34
CA GLU A 60 0.99 -12.74 3.61
C GLU A 60 1.82 -13.77 4.36
N ALA A 61 2.98 -13.36 4.86
CA ALA A 61 3.93 -14.24 5.50
C ALA A 61 4.70 -13.53 6.61
N ASP A 62 5.03 -14.27 7.66
CA ASP A 62 6.05 -13.87 8.63
C ASP A 62 7.39 -14.44 8.21
N GLY A 63 8.48 -13.71 8.43
CA GLY A 63 9.79 -14.19 8.05
C GLY A 63 10.94 -13.37 8.58
N VAL A 64 12.13 -13.78 8.18
CA VAL A 64 13.40 -13.15 8.50
C VAL A 64 14.15 -12.72 7.24
N LEU A 65 14.90 -11.64 7.38
CA LEU A 65 15.76 -11.12 6.33
C LEU A 65 17.20 -11.59 6.60
N LEU A 66 17.81 -12.20 5.61
CA LEU A 66 19.18 -12.71 5.66
C LEU A 66 20.08 -11.84 4.78
N PHE A 67 21.01 -11.14 5.43
CA PHE A 67 22.02 -10.31 4.80
C PHE A 67 23.41 -10.95 4.95
N ASP A 68 24.32 -10.56 4.06
CA ASP A 68 25.76 -10.77 4.28
C ASP A 68 26.27 -9.65 5.17
N GLU A 69 26.33 -9.90 6.49
CA GLU A 69 26.61 -8.87 7.47
C GLU A 69 27.85 -9.16 8.32
N SER A 70 28.56 -8.10 8.67
CA SER A 70 29.65 -8.13 9.63
C SER A 70 29.45 -7.09 10.72
N TYR A 71 29.82 -7.46 11.96
CA TYR A 71 29.60 -6.62 13.12
C TYR A 71 30.79 -5.70 13.38
N VAL A 72 30.51 -4.44 13.67
CA VAL A 72 31.50 -3.42 13.97
C VAL A 72 31.61 -3.30 15.49
N ALA A 73 32.68 -3.83 16.06
CA ALA A 73 32.91 -3.76 17.50
C ALA A 73 33.02 -2.31 17.98
N GLY A 74 32.34 -2.00 19.09
CA GLY A 74 32.35 -0.67 19.69
C GLY A 74 31.45 -0.58 20.90
N SER A 75 31.88 0.12 21.94
CA SER A 75 31.11 0.30 23.17
C SER A 75 31.43 1.65 23.82
N GLY A 76 30.54 2.09 24.71
CA GLY A 76 30.65 3.36 25.39
C GLY A 76 29.72 4.43 24.84
N ASN A 77 30.06 5.70 25.04
CA ASN A 77 29.30 6.81 24.50
C ASN A 77 29.68 7.02 23.03
N LEU A 78 28.88 6.46 22.13
CA LEU A 78 29.13 6.52 20.70
C LEU A 78 28.49 7.78 20.08
N GLY A 79 29.24 8.47 19.25
CA GLY A 79 28.75 9.48 18.33
C GLY A 79 28.88 8.96 16.90
N TYR A 80 27.76 8.71 16.26
CA TYR A 80 27.78 8.19 14.89
C TYR A 80 28.15 9.26 13.88
N LEU A 81 29.03 8.91 12.94
CA LEU A 81 29.47 9.73 11.83
C LEU A 81 28.77 9.32 10.54
N ALA A 82 28.38 8.05 10.43
CA ALA A 82 27.61 7.52 9.31
C ALA A 82 26.13 7.36 9.68
N ALA A 83 25.25 7.63 8.73
CA ALA A 83 23.81 7.40 8.84
C ALA A 83 23.46 5.93 8.62
N ASP A 84 22.25 5.52 9.04
CA ASP A 84 21.72 4.21 8.71
C ASP A 84 21.49 4.11 7.19
N GLY A 85 21.93 2.99 6.59
CA GLY A 85 21.88 2.79 5.15
C GLY A 85 22.97 3.55 4.35
N GLU A 86 23.84 4.30 4.99
CA GLU A 86 24.93 4.99 4.30
C GLU A 86 25.99 3.97 3.81
N ARG A 87 26.40 4.12 2.55
CA ARG A 87 27.45 3.28 1.97
C ARG A 87 28.83 3.79 2.38
N VAL A 88 29.56 2.97 3.12
CA VAL A 88 30.89 3.27 3.61
C VAL A 88 31.95 2.36 2.99
N SER A 89 33.17 2.88 2.87
CA SER A 89 34.34 2.11 2.42
C SER A 89 35.06 1.50 3.61
N ALA A 90 35.80 0.42 3.38
CA ALA A 90 36.71 -0.13 4.39
C ALA A 90 37.66 0.95 4.93
N GLY A 91 37.77 1.05 6.25
CA GLY A 91 38.62 2.05 6.91
C GLY A 91 37.96 3.41 7.14
N THR A 92 36.72 3.65 6.60
CA THR A 92 35.97 4.88 6.89
C THR A 92 35.52 4.87 8.36
N ALA A 93 35.68 6.02 9.06
CA ALA A 93 35.19 6.18 10.42
C ALA A 93 33.66 6.23 10.42
N VAL A 94 33.00 5.31 11.13
CA VAL A 94 31.52 5.21 11.22
C VAL A 94 31.00 5.73 12.56
N ALA A 95 31.85 5.75 13.57
CA ALA A 95 31.50 6.32 14.89
C ALA A 95 32.75 6.81 15.63
N GLU A 96 32.53 7.64 16.60
CA GLU A 96 33.53 8.11 17.57
C GLU A 96 33.15 7.66 18.98
N VAL A 97 34.15 7.38 19.80
CA VAL A 97 33.95 7.04 21.22
C VAL A 97 34.24 8.29 22.06
N TYR A 98 33.24 8.78 22.77
CA TYR A 98 33.37 9.94 23.63
C TYR A 98 33.66 9.54 25.07
N SER A 99 34.61 10.23 25.69
CA SER A 99 34.96 10.04 27.11
C SER A 99 33.93 10.63 28.07
N ASN A 100 33.12 11.58 27.58
CA ASN A 100 32.10 12.26 28.39
C ASN A 100 31.01 12.90 27.51
N ALA A 101 29.89 13.28 28.13
CA ALA A 101 28.77 13.90 27.44
C ALA A 101 29.10 15.26 26.79
N SER A 102 30.13 15.98 27.32
CA SER A 102 30.56 17.26 26.74
C SER A 102 31.16 17.08 25.35
N GLN A 103 31.90 16.01 25.09
CA GLN A 103 32.41 15.72 23.76
C GLN A 103 31.27 15.42 22.75
N ALA A 104 30.23 14.72 23.17
CA ALA A 104 29.07 14.50 22.33
C ALA A 104 28.36 15.82 21.95
N SER A 105 28.18 16.73 22.92
CA SER A 105 27.58 18.04 22.65
C SER A 105 28.45 18.93 21.77
N LEU A 106 29.78 18.89 21.95
CA LEU A 106 30.73 19.61 21.08
C LEU A 106 30.68 19.07 19.63
N ARG A 107 30.56 17.75 19.44
CA ARG A 107 30.41 17.16 18.12
C ARG A 107 29.12 17.59 17.43
N LEU A 108 27.98 17.57 18.17
CA LEU A 108 26.71 18.06 17.64
C LEU A 108 26.81 19.52 17.21
N GLN A 109 27.39 20.37 18.06
CA GLN A 109 27.63 21.78 17.74
C GLN A 109 28.53 21.94 16.51
N LEU A 110 29.58 21.12 16.38
CA LEU A 110 30.49 21.15 15.23
C LEU A 110 29.76 20.76 13.93
N ASN A 111 28.93 19.74 13.97
CA ASN A 111 28.11 19.34 12.83
C ASN A 111 27.18 20.46 12.40
N GLN A 112 26.43 21.06 13.32
CA GLN A 112 25.53 22.21 13.04
C GLN A 112 26.28 23.39 12.42
N LEU A 113 27.49 23.71 12.90
CA LEU A 113 28.32 24.77 12.32
C LEU A 113 28.77 24.43 10.91
N ASN A 114 29.17 23.18 10.67
CA ASN A 114 29.59 22.72 9.35
C ASN A 114 28.43 22.71 8.34
N ASP A 115 27.23 22.28 8.74
CA ASP A 115 26.03 22.31 7.91
C ASP A 115 25.65 23.74 7.53
N GLN A 116 25.73 24.69 8.49
CA GLN A 116 25.53 26.11 8.21
C GLN A 116 26.57 26.68 7.23
N ILE A 117 27.87 26.32 7.41
CA ILE A 117 28.94 26.72 6.51
C ILE A 117 28.68 26.19 5.11
N ASP A 118 28.36 24.91 4.98
CA ASP A 118 28.06 24.27 3.69
C ASP A 118 26.85 24.90 2.99
N LEU A 119 25.77 25.16 3.74
CA LEU A 119 24.58 25.85 3.24
C LEU A 119 24.93 27.23 2.67
N LEU A 120 25.69 28.03 3.40
CA LEU A 120 26.08 29.37 2.97
C LEU A 120 27.06 29.33 1.80
N GLN A 121 28.02 28.37 1.75
CA GLN A 121 28.92 28.18 0.64
C GLN A 121 28.14 27.77 -0.63
N LYS A 122 27.22 26.84 -0.54
CA LYS A 122 26.33 26.45 -1.66
C LYS A 122 25.46 27.62 -2.13
N SER A 123 25.02 28.49 -1.19
CA SER A 123 24.22 29.69 -1.48
C SER A 123 24.93 30.71 -2.34
N GLN A 124 26.26 30.80 -2.26
CA GLN A 124 27.08 31.71 -3.07
C GLN A 124 27.31 31.21 -4.50
N ASN A 125 27.12 29.93 -4.77
CA ASN A 125 27.30 29.36 -6.10
C ASN A 125 26.07 29.60 -6.97
N THR A 126 25.94 30.82 -7.51
CA THR A 126 24.83 31.30 -8.31
C THR A 126 25.15 31.49 -9.80
N SER A 127 26.38 31.10 -10.24
CA SER A 127 26.81 31.27 -11.63
C SER A 127 25.89 30.52 -12.59
N ALA A 128 25.30 31.25 -13.53
CA ALA A 128 24.39 30.78 -14.57
C ALA A 128 22.94 30.42 -14.12
N LEU A 129 22.51 30.79 -12.94
CA LEU A 129 21.10 30.55 -12.52
C LEU A 129 20.19 31.69 -13.01
N GLN A 130 19.05 31.33 -13.59
CA GLN A 130 18.02 32.30 -14.00
C GLN A 130 17.09 32.58 -12.82
N LEU A 131 16.68 33.86 -12.68
CA LEU A 131 15.80 34.29 -11.59
C LEU A 131 14.49 33.50 -11.54
N ASP A 132 13.87 33.23 -12.70
CA ASP A 132 12.63 32.46 -12.78
C ASP A 132 12.77 31.03 -12.29
N THR A 133 13.94 30.41 -12.52
CA THR A 133 14.25 29.06 -12.02
C THR A 133 14.38 29.06 -10.50
N LEU A 134 15.08 30.04 -9.93
CA LEU A 134 15.23 30.15 -8.47
C LEU A 134 13.91 30.43 -7.76
N LEU A 135 13.03 31.24 -8.37
CA LEU A 135 11.68 31.47 -7.82
C LEU A 135 10.83 30.20 -7.79
N LYS A 136 10.96 29.37 -8.83
CA LYS A 136 10.27 28.07 -8.88
C LYS A 136 10.87 27.09 -7.86
N GLU A 137 12.20 26.97 -7.81
CA GLU A 137 12.88 26.10 -6.82
C GLU A 137 12.49 26.48 -5.40
N ARG A 138 12.50 27.78 -5.06
CA ARG A 138 12.07 28.23 -3.73
C ARG A 138 10.61 27.90 -3.43
N SER A 139 9.74 28.08 -4.42
CA SER A 139 8.31 27.78 -4.23
C SER A 139 8.06 26.29 -4.05
N SER A 140 8.75 25.45 -4.84
CA SER A 140 8.69 23.99 -4.68
C SER A 140 9.17 23.58 -3.29
N ALA A 141 10.38 23.99 -2.91
CA ALA A 141 10.95 23.64 -1.60
C ALA A 141 10.09 24.15 -0.42
N LEU A 142 9.33 25.27 -0.59
CA LEU A 142 8.39 25.71 0.43
C LEU A 142 7.18 24.78 0.54
N TYR A 143 6.65 24.31 -0.60
CA TYR A 143 5.52 23.36 -0.57
C TYR A 143 5.97 22.00 -0.03
N ASP A 144 7.14 21.52 -0.44
CA ASP A 144 7.70 20.27 0.07
C ASP A 144 7.85 20.34 1.61
N LEU A 145 8.41 21.43 2.16
CA LEU A 145 8.50 21.65 3.60
C LEU A 145 7.12 21.72 4.29
N LEU A 146 6.12 22.33 3.66
CA LEU A 146 4.77 22.42 4.24
C LEU A 146 4.08 21.04 4.24
N ASP A 147 4.26 20.25 3.17
CA ASP A 147 3.72 18.90 3.07
C ASP A 147 4.36 17.99 4.12
N THR A 148 5.70 18.04 4.29
CA THR A 148 6.43 17.30 5.32
C THR A 148 5.96 17.65 6.75
N LEU A 149 5.67 18.94 7.01
CA LEU A 149 5.13 19.38 8.30
C LEU A 149 3.68 18.90 8.53
N ASP A 150 2.86 18.87 7.48
CA ASP A 150 1.46 18.38 7.54
C ASP A 150 1.43 16.86 7.77
N ASP A 151 2.34 16.12 7.14
CA ASP A 151 2.48 14.67 7.29
C ASP A 151 3.14 14.29 8.64
N SER A 152 3.61 15.27 9.40
CA SER A 152 4.33 15.07 10.67
C SER A 152 5.60 14.22 10.55
N ASP A 153 6.24 14.24 9.39
CA ASP A 153 7.53 13.60 9.14
C ASP A 153 8.68 14.50 9.64
N TYR A 154 8.92 14.44 10.94
CA TYR A 154 9.94 15.26 11.58
C TYR A 154 11.39 14.91 11.19
N GLU A 155 11.62 13.75 10.57
CA GLU A 155 12.97 13.38 10.08
C GLU A 155 13.34 14.13 8.81
N ALA A 156 12.39 14.35 7.89
CA ALA A 156 12.60 15.05 6.63
C ALA A 156 12.53 16.60 6.76
N VAL A 157 11.94 17.14 7.84
CA VAL A 157 11.77 18.60 8.02
C VAL A 157 13.08 19.38 7.92
N ASP A 158 14.16 18.87 8.48
CA ASP A 158 15.47 19.56 8.45
C ASP A 158 16.03 19.65 7.04
N ASP A 159 15.87 18.60 6.22
CA ASP A 159 16.35 18.58 4.84
C ASP A 159 15.53 19.52 3.96
N ASP A 160 14.22 19.53 4.08
CA ASP A 160 13.33 20.41 3.32
C ASP A 160 13.49 21.87 3.74
N ALA A 161 13.68 22.13 5.03
CA ALA A 161 14.01 23.47 5.53
C ALA A 161 15.34 23.98 4.96
N ASN A 162 16.35 23.13 4.91
CA ASN A 162 17.65 23.46 4.31
C ASN A 162 17.55 23.69 2.80
N ALA A 163 16.75 22.92 2.08
CA ALA A 163 16.46 23.12 0.66
C ALA A 163 15.79 24.49 0.40
N TYR A 164 14.78 24.83 1.20
CA TYR A 164 14.11 26.14 1.14
C TYR A 164 15.09 27.29 1.45
N LEU A 165 15.87 27.18 2.52
CA LEU A 165 16.87 28.21 2.90
C LEU A 165 17.93 28.37 1.82
N LEU A 166 18.39 27.29 1.19
CA LEU A 166 19.36 27.33 0.10
C LEU A 166 18.80 28.12 -1.09
N ALA A 167 17.58 27.80 -1.51
CA ALA A 167 16.92 28.49 -2.63
C ALA A 167 16.67 29.99 -2.30
N GLN A 168 16.25 30.29 -1.08
CA GLN A 168 16.05 31.67 -0.61
C GLN A 168 17.36 32.46 -0.56
N ASN A 169 18.44 31.90 -0.05
CA ASN A 169 19.74 32.54 0.02
C ASN A 169 20.33 32.80 -1.36
N LYS A 170 20.21 31.83 -2.29
CA LYS A 170 20.61 32.03 -3.70
C LYS A 170 19.82 33.19 -4.33
N LEU A 171 18.53 33.28 -4.07
CA LEU A 171 17.69 34.36 -4.56
C LEU A 171 18.20 35.71 -4.04
N TRP A 172 18.51 35.84 -2.75
CA TRP A 172 19.05 37.07 -2.17
C TRP A 172 20.38 37.51 -2.81
N VAL A 173 21.26 36.55 -3.09
CA VAL A 173 22.53 36.83 -3.77
C VAL A 173 22.29 37.33 -5.21
N VAL A 174 21.36 36.68 -5.96
CA VAL A 174 21.06 37.06 -7.36
C VAL A 174 20.31 38.38 -7.45
N THR A 175 19.42 38.70 -6.50
CA THR A 175 18.66 39.97 -6.45
C THR A 175 19.50 41.12 -5.88
N GLY A 176 20.64 40.81 -5.28
CA GLY A 176 21.52 41.82 -4.64
C GLY A 176 21.03 42.24 -3.24
N GLU A 177 20.04 41.54 -2.64
CA GLU A 177 19.59 41.77 -1.28
C GLU A 177 20.70 41.35 -0.26
N ALA A 178 21.49 40.35 -0.60
CA ALA A 178 22.73 40.00 0.08
C ALA A 178 23.87 40.01 -0.91
N ALA A 179 24.97 40.78 -0.60
CA ALA A 179 26.12 40.86 -1.49
C ALA A 179 26.89 39.52 -1.57
N ASN A 180 27.15 38.91 -0.44
CA ASN A 180 27.76 37.59 -0.27
C ASN A 180 27.66 37.17 1.24
N PHE A 181 28.03 35.92 1.52
CA PHE A 181 28.07 35.38 2.88
C PHE A 181 29.49 35.18 3.42
N THR A 182 30.50 35.79 2.80
CA THR A 182 31.93 35.55 3.07
C THR A 182 32.29 35.84 4.53
N ASP A 183 31.83 36.96 5.06
CA ASP A 183 32.14 37.36 6.45
C ASP A 183 31.46 36.40 7.47
N GLN A 184 30.22 35.98 7.18
CA GLN A 184 29.49 35.00 8.01
C GLN A 184 30.15 33.63 7.97
N ILE A 185 30.54 33.16 6.79
CA ILE A 185 31.29 31.90 6.61
C ILE A 185 32.62 31.97 7.38
N THR A 186 33.35 33.07 7.29
CA THR A 186 34.64 33.24 7.99
C THR A 186 34.42 33.17 9.52
N ALA A 187 33.41 33.82 10.05
CA ALA A 187 33.09 33.76 11.48
C ALA A 187 32.71 32.35 11.94
N LEU A 188 31.86 31.64 11.16
CA LEU A 188 31.45 30.27 11.45
C LEU A 188 32.62 29.29 11.36
N VAL A 189 33.54 29.46 10.41
CA VAL A 189 34.77 28.65 10.28
C VAL A 189 35.65 28.84 11.51
N GLN A 190 35.85 30.08 11.99
CA GLN A 190 36.61 30.33 13.21
C GLN A 190 35.96 29.67 14.44
N GLN A 191 34.63 29.75 14.55
CA GLN A 191 33.90 29.09 15.61
C GLN A 191 34.01 27.56 15.52
N SER A 192 33.86 26.98 14.34
CA SER A 192 34.02 25.55 14.07
C SER A 192 35.44 25.07 14.49
N GLN A 193 36.48 25.82 14.13
CA GLN A 193 37.87 25.52 14.54
C GLN A 193 38.04 25.54 16.07
N SER A 194 37.40 26.51 16.76
CA SER A 194 37.46 26.59 18.21
C SER A 194 36.79 25.40 18.86
N VAL A 195 35.58 25.01 18.39
CA VAL A 195 34.85 23.83 18.87
C VAL A 195 35.61 22.53 18.59
N GLN A 196 36.24 22.42 17.40
CA GLN A 196 37.07 21.26 17.04
C GLN A 196 38.30 21.15 17.96
N ALA A 197 38.92 22.26 18.33
CA ALA A 197 40.05 22.28 19.27
C ALA A 197 39.66 21.81 20.67
N GLN A 198 38.42 22.14 21.12
CA GLN A 198 37.88 21.69 22.40
C GLN A 198 37.45 20.20 22.38
N LEU A 199 36.91 19.73 21.24
CA LEU A 199 36.54 18.31 21.06
C LEU A 199 37.78 17.41 21.11
N GLY A 200 38.90 17.88 20.54
CA GLY A 200 40.14 17.12 20.41
C GLY A 200 40.04 16.02 19.36
N SER A 201 40.60 14.84 19.68
CA SER A 201 40.63 13.68 18.77
C SER A 201 40.01 12.48 19.49
N PRO A 202 38.69 12.27 19.43
CA PRO A 202 38.05 11.08 19.94
C PRO A 202 38.58 9.83 19.25
N ALA A 203 38.55 8.69 19.94
CA ALA A 203 38.87 7.41 19.32
C ALA A 203 37.82 7.07 18.25
N GLN A 204 38.28 6.70 17.06
CA GLN A 204 37.41 6.38 15.94
C GLN A 204 37.19 4.89 15.81
N ILE A 205 35.95 4.51 15.48
CA ILE A 205 35.55 3.18 15.07
C ILE A 205 35.39 3.20 13.57
N THR A 206 36.12 2.32 12.89
CA THR A 206 36.16 2.29 11.43
C THR A 206 35.44 1.06 10.88
N ALA A 207 34.85 1.16 9.69
CA ALA A 207 34.25 0.06 8.96
C ALA A 207 35.29 -1.00 8.60
N PRO A 208 35.09 -2.29 8.96
CA PRO A 208 36.03 -3.37 8.63
C PRO A 208 36.04 -3.72 7.15
N GLN A 209 34.94 -3.44 6.43
CA GLN A 209 34.75 -3.72 5.03
C GLN A 209 33.87 -2.66 4.36
N THR A 210 33.83 -2.67 3.04
CA THR A 210 32.91 -1.80 2.27
C THR A 210 31.50 -2.39 2.30
N GLY A 211 30.50 -1.55 2.55
CA GLY A 211 29.09 -1.95 2.60
C GLY A 211 28.20 -0.83 3.10
N TYR A 212 26.99 -1.19 3.52
CA TYR A 212 26.01 -0.27 4.08
C TYR A 212 26.06 -0.36 5.61
N PHE A 213 26.26 0.77 6.25
CA PHE A 213 26.32 0.84 7.72
C PHE A 213 24.92 0.89 8.33
N VAL A 214 24.72 0.17 9.43
CA VAL A 214 23.51 0.24 10.25
C VAL A 214 23.92 0.30 11.71
N ARG A 215 23.38 1.28 12.44
CA ARG A 215 23.67 1.51 13.86
C ARG A 215 23.15 0.35 14.71
N SER A 216 23.80 0.13 15.85
CA SER A 216 23.32 -0.88 16.81
C SER A 216 21.98 -0.55 17.45
N SER A 217 21.59 0.74 17.49
CA SER A 217 20.28 1.18 17.98
C SER A 217 19.14 0.97 17.00
N SER A 218 19.45 0.86 15.70
CA SER A 218 18.44 0.78 14.62
C SER A 218 18.19 -0.65 14.15
N SER A 219 19.04 -1.61 14.53
CA SER A 219 18.91 -3.00 14.10
C SER A 219 19.49 -3.97 15.14
N GLY A 220 19.16 -5.25 14.97
CA GLY A 220 19.68 -6.35 15.75
C GLY A 220 20.47 -7.35 14.90
N ARG A 221 20.63 -8.54 15.45
CA ARG A 221 21.15 -9.73 14.76
C ARG A 221 20.24 -10.93 15.01
N LEU A 222 20.18 -11.84 14.06
CA LEU A 222 19.52 -13.13 14.30
C LEU A 222 20.36 -14.00 15.23
N ASN A 223 19.70 -14.82 16.05
CA ASN A 223 20.36 -15.71 17.01
C ASN A 223 20.85 -17.04 16.37
N ALA A 224 20.57 -17.23 15.06
CA ALA A 224 21.04 -18.37 14.26
C ALA A 224 21.76 -17.86 13.00
N SER A 225 22.61 -18.71 12.41
CA SER A 225 23.27 -18.37 11.15
C SER A 225 22.31 -18.44 9.96
N ALA A 226 22.65 -17.77 8.87
CA ALA A 226 21.86 -17.81 7.64
C ALA A 226 21.68 -19.26 7.11
N ASP A 227 22.72 -20.07 7.18
CA ASP A 227 22.68 -21.47 6.72
C ASP A 227 21.77 -22.33 7.61
N ASP A 228 21.80 -22.13 8.94
CA ASP A 228 20.91 -22.83 9.86
C ASP A 228 19.43 -22.47 9.58
N ILE A 229 19.15 -21.19 9.33
CA ILE A 229 17.78 -20.74 9.03
C ILE A 229 17.29 -21.28 7.69
N LEU A 230 18.16 -21.32 6.68
CA LEU A 230 17.84 -21.89 5.37
C LEU A 230 17.59 -23.39 5.42
N ALA A 231 18.09 -24.09 6.42
CA ALA A 231 17.89 -25.53 6.62
C ALA A 231 16.58 -25.86 7.37
N LEU A 232 15.92 -24.90 8.00
CA LEU A 232 14.67 -25.12 8.74
C LEU A 232 13.53 -25.49 7.79
N ASN A 233 12.69 -26.45 8.19
CA ASN A 233 11.41 -26.71 7.52
C ASN A 233 10.35 -25.67 7.94
N ALA A 234 9.14 -25.74 7.35
CA ALA A 234 8.07 -24.76 7.59
C ALA A 234 7.67 -24.66 9.07
N GLN A 235 7.52 -25.78 9.76
CA GLN A 235 7.12 -25.84 11.17
C GLN A 235 8.24 -25.37 12.11
N GLU A 236 9.48 -25.75 11.82
CA GLU A 236 10.65 -25.29 12.57
C GLU A 236 10.86 -23.78 12.42
N LEU A 237 10.70 -23.25 11.20
CA LEU A 237 10.79 -21.82 10.93
C LEU A 237 9.69 -21.06 11.68
N GLN A 238 8.46 -21.55 11.70
CA GLN A 238 7.38 -20.93 12.47
C GLN A 238 7.73 -20.92 13.97
N GLY A 239 8.24 -22.01 14.53
CA GLY A 239 8.70 -22.08 15.91
C GLY A 239 9.86 -21.11 16.19
N TYR A 240 10.80 -20.99 15.26
CA TYR A 240 11.91 -20.06 15.33
C TYR A 240 11.41 -18.59 15.39
N LEU A 241 10.48 -18.22 14.52
CA LEU A 241 9.88 -16.88 14.51
C LEU A 241 9.13 -16.56 15.80
N GLN A 242 8.46 -17.54 16.41
CA GLN A 242 7.74 -17.38 17.68
C GLN A 242 8.68 -17.21 18.89
N SER A 243 9.93 -17.63 18.79
CA SER A 243 10.92 -17.54 19.87
C SER A 243 11.59 -16.18 20.03
N ASP A 244 11.16 -15.15 19.29
CA ASP A 244 11.78 -13.82 19.23
C ASP A 244 13.28 -13.90 18.90
N PRO A 245 13.62 -14.22 17.64
CA PRO A 245 14.98 -14.59 17.25
C PRO A 245 15.94 -13.41 17.10
N VAL A 246 15.49 -12.17 17.32
CA VAL A 246 16.32 -10.97 17.14
C VAL A 246 16.98 -10.58 18.46
N LEU A 247 18.30 -10.55 18.47
CA LEU A 247 19.13 -10.13 19.60
C LEU A 247 19.68 -8.73 19.38
N ALA A 248 19.85 -7.97 20.45
CA ALA A 248 20.54 -6.68 20.41
C ALA A 248 22.01 -6.86 19.99
N LEU A 249 22.57 -5.81 19.40
CA LEU A 249 23.99 -5.73 19.00
C LEU A 249 24.86 -5.24 20.15
N ASP A 250 24.83 -5.97 21.28
CA ASP A 250 25.60 -5.63 22.47
C ASP A 250 27.11 -5.63 22.19
N GLY A 251 27.80 -4.56 22.61
CA GLY A 251 29.23 -4.39 22.39
C GLY A 251 29.63 -4.07 20.94
N CYS A 252 28.67 -3.74 20.10
CA CYS A 252 28.88 -3.30 18.73
C CYS A 252 28.43 -1.86 18.54
N ALA A 253 29.17 -1.11 17.71
CA ALA A 253 28.70 0.19 17.21
C ALA A 253 27.60 0.03 16.15
N GLY A 254 27.59 -1.09 15.46
CA GLY A 254 26.62 -1.39 14.40
C GLY A 254 27.02 -2.61 13.60
N LYS A 255 26.44 -2.73 12.42
CA LYS A 255 26.78 -3.77 11.44
C LYS A 255 27.04 -3.13 10.06
N ILE A 256 27.82 -3.82 9.23
CA ILE A 256 28.00 -3.52 7.82
C ILE A 256 27.36 -4.64 7.01
N VAL A 257 26.43 -4.28 6.13
CA VAL A 257 25.84 -5.20 5.16
C VAL A 257 26.62 -5.10 3.87
N ALA A 258 27.21 -6.22 3.43
CA ALA A 258 27.97 -6.30 2.20
C ALA A 258 27.03 -6.48 0.99
N GLY A 259 27.31 -5.75 -0.09
CA GLY A 259 26.54 -5.89 -1.33
C GLY A 259 25.11 -5.34 -1.23
N PHE A 260 24.28 -5.77 -2.17
CA PHE A 260 22.88 -5.32 -2.32
C PHE A 260 21.91 -6.52 -2.47
N THR A 261 22.41 -7.74 -2.29
CA THR A 261 21.59 -8.96 -2.37
C THR A 261 21.29 -9.48 -0.99
N TRP A 262 20.04 -9.86 -0.78
CA TRP A 262 19.56 -10.43 0.46
C TRP A 262 18.45 -11.44 0.19
N ARG A 263 18.11 -12.23 1.20
CA ARG A 263 17.04 -13.21 1.10
C ARG A 263 16.00 -12.97 2.17
N TYR A 264 14.75 -13.18 1.80
CA TYR A 264 13.65 -13.28 2.75
C TYR A 264 13.24 -14.74 2.87
N VAL A 265 13.28 -15.29 4.08
CA VAL A 265 12.83 -16.64 4.38
C VAL A 265 11.54 -16.52 5.15
N GLY A 266 10.43 -16.88 4.51
CA GLY A 266 9.09 -16.69 5.05
C GLY A 266 8.33 -17.99 5.23
N VAL A 267 7.35 -17.95 6.14
CA VAL A 267 6.37 -19.00 6.37
C VAL A 267 4.96 -18.44 6.19
N CYS A 268 4.12 -19.19 5.50
CA CYS A 268 2.71 -18.87 5.28
C CYS A 268 1.87 -20.15 5.32
N THR A 269 0.56 -20.06 5.08
CA THR A 269 -0.28 -21.25 4.94
C THR A 269 0.03 -22.00 3.64
N ALA A 270 -0.17 -23.32 3.61
CA ALA A 270 0.03 -24.14 2.42
C ALA A 270 -0.70 -23.57 1.20
N LYS A 271 -1.96 -23.13 1.37
CA LYS A 271 -2.77 -22.51 0.31
C LYS A 271 -2.14 -21.21 -0.24
N GLN A 272 -1.52 -20.41 0.61
CA GLN A 272 -0.81 -19.21 0.16
C GLN A 272 0.50 -19.57 -0.53
N GLY A 273 1.21 -20.61 -0.06
CA GLY A 273 2.42 -21.12 -0.68
C GLY A 273 2.20 -21.65 -2.10
N GLU A 274 1.04 -22.25 -2.38
CA GLU A 274 0.66 -22.71 -3.72
C GLU A 274 0.66 -21.56 -4.75
N LYS A 275 0.32 -20.34 -4.35
CA LYS A 275 0.36 -19.15 -5.22
C LYS A 275 1.77 -18.76 -5.65
N LEU A 276 2.81 -19.18 -4.92
CA LEU A 276 4.22 -18.95 -5.28
C LEU A 276 4.76 -20.01 -6.25
N LEU A 277 3.95 -21.01 -6.60
CA LEU A 277 4.28 -22.04 -7.58
C LEU A 277 3.61 -21.76 -8.91
N GLY A 278 4.33 -22.03 -9.99
CA GLY A 278 3.76 -22.07 -11.34
C GLY A 278 3.00 -23.37 -11.62
N GLN A 279 2.30 -23.44 -12.74
CA GLN A 279 1.52 -24.61 -13.17
C GLN A 279 2.34 -25.92 -13.27
N ASN A 280 3.67 -25.82 -13.35
CA ASN A 280 4.59 -26.96 -13.37
C ASN A 280 5.04 -27.43 -11.98
N GLY A 281 4.47 -26.88 -10.91
CA GLY A 281 4.86 -27.16 -9.51
C GLY A 281 6.23 -26.63 -9.10
N LYS A 282 6.86 -25.76 -9.89
CA LYS A 282 8.14 -25.11 -9.59
C LYS A 282 7.89 -23.67 -9.14
N PRO A 283 8.84 -23.08 -8.40
CA PRO A 283 8.75 -21.64 -8.04
C PRO A 283 8.46 -20.77 -9.26
N LEU A 284 7.70 -19.69 -9.05
CA LEU A 284 7.39 -18.72 -10.10
C LEU A 284 8.67 -18.18 -10.74
N SER A 285 8.72 -18.17 -12.05
CA SER A 285 9.84 -17.62 -12.83
C SER A 285 9.74 -16.10 -13.02
N THR A 286 8.54 -15.54 -12.80
CA THR A 286 8.30 -14.08 -12.84
C THR A 286 8.74 -13.43 -11.54
N ALA A 287 9.24 -12.20 -11.63
CA ALA A 287 9.52 -11.43 -10.44
C ALA A 287 8.21 -11.12 -9.68
N VAL A 288 8.28 -11.20 -8.37
CA VAL A 288 7.21 -10.81 -7.44
C VAL A 288 7.60 -9.50 -6.75
N GLU A 289 6.63 -8.82 -6.17
CA GLU A 289 6.91 -7.64 -5.34
C GLU A 289 6.72 -7.97 -3.87
N ILE A 290 7.73 -7.66 -3.05
CA ILE A 290 7.66 -7.79 -1.59
C ILE A 290 7.54 -6.41 -0.96
N SER A 291 6.62 -6.26 -0.02
CA SER A 291 6.43 -5.06 0.79
C SER A 291 6.39 -5.41 2.27
N PHE A 292 6.80 -4.46 3.11
CA PHE A 292 6.80 -4.60 4.57
C PHE A 292 5.91 -3.48 5.16
N PRO A 293 4.60 -3.72 5.31
CA PRO A 293 3.64 -2.68 5.69
C PRO A 293 4.01 -1.99 7.00
N GLY A 294 4.06 -0.66 6.98
CA GLY A 294 4.40 0.16 8.15
C GLY A 294 5.87 0.17 8.55
N GLN A 295 6.75 -0.50 7.80
CA GLN A 295 8.20 -0.55 8.07
C GLN A 295 9.04 -0.07 6.88
N VAL A 296 8.58 -0.26 5.66
CA VAL A 296 9.24 0.18 4.43
C VAL A 296 8.19 0.80 3.52
N GLU A 297 8.46 1.99 3.02
CA GLU A 297 7.50 2.75 2.22
C GLU A 297 7.23 2.11 0.86
N ASN A 298 8.28 1.65 0.18
CA ASN A 298 8.19 1.17 -1.19
C ASN A 298 8.33 -0.36 -1.28
N SER A 299 7.56 -0.99 -2.19
CA SER A 299 7.74 -2.40 -2.53
C SER A 299 9.06 -2.63 -3.26
N LEU A 300 9.63 -3.83 -3.09
CA LEU A 300 10.88 -4.25 -3.71
C LEU A 300 10.65 -5.46 -4.61
N LYS A 301 11.37 -5.53 -5.72
CA LYS A 301 11.32 -6.70 -6.61
C LYS A 301 12.11 -7.86 -6.03
N ALA A 302 11.49 -9.04 -6.02
CA ALA A 302 12.07 -10.28 -5.54
C ALA A 302 11.82 -11.41 -6.54
N THR A 303 12.63 -12.47 -6.45
CA THR A 303 12.48 -13.69 -7.22
C THR A 303 12.26 -14.86 -6.27
N VAL A 304 11.25 -15.68 -6.53
CA VAL A 304 11.00 -16.89 -5.75
C VAL A 304 12.05 -17.93 -6.11
N THR A 305 12.88 -18.31 -5.15
CA THR A 305 13.97 -19.29 -5.37
C THR A 305 13.62 -20.69 -4.88
N GLU A 306 12.82 -20.78 -3.82
CA GLU A 306 12.46 -22.04 -3.18
C GLU A 306 11.06 -21.94 -2.60
N VAL A 307 10.27 -23.00 -2.74
CA VAL A 307 8.96 -23.15 -2.06
C VAL A 307 8.83 -24.61 -1.65
N GLU A 308 8.56 -24.82 -0.37
CA GLU A 308 8.33 -26.14 0.22
C GLU A 308 6.99 -26.12 0.94
N ILE A 309 6.07 -26.98 0.50
CA ILE A 309 4.73 -27.08 1.07
C ILE A 309 4.65 -28.34 1.91
N ASP A 310 4.34 -28.17 3.17
CA ASP A 310 4.07 -29.25 4.11
C ASP A 310 2.55 -29.37 4.31
N GLN A 311 1.96 -30.35 3.66
CA GLN A 311 0.52 -30.61 3.73
C GLN A 311 0.08 -31.13 5.12
N ASP A 312 0.98 -31.78 5.86
CA ASP A 312 0.65 -32.34 7.17
C ASP A 312 0.50 -31.22 8.23
N SER A 313 1.37 -30.22 8.20
CA SER A 313 1.28 -29.05 9.07
C SER A 313 0.36 -27.94 8.52
N GLY A 314 -0.01 -27.99 7.24
CA GLY A 314 -0.77 -26.96 6.55
C GLY A 314 0.02 -25.66 6.34
N LEU A 315 1.35 -25.72 6.39
CA LEU A 315 2.28 -24.61 6.25
C LEU A 315 3.10 -24.70 4.96
N ALA A 316 3.58 -23.58 4.49
CA ALA A 316 4.56 -23.49 3.42
C ALA A 316 5.72 -22.60 3.86
N ARG A 317 6.95 -23.04 3.56
CA ARG A 317 8.17 -22.27 3.65
C ARG A 317 8.58 -21.84 2.27
N PHE A 318 9.07 -20.61 2.13
CA PHE A 318 9.61 -20.14 0.87
C PHE A 318 10.81 -19.21 1.06
N VAL A 319 11.61 -19.09 0.02
CA VAL A 319 12.77 -18.20 -0.02
C VAL A 319 12.63 -17.26 -1.21
N LEU A 320 12.71 -15.95 -0.94
CA LEU A 320 12.82 -14.92 -1.96
C LEU A 320 14.25 -14.39 -2.01
N ALA A 321 14.76 -14.15 -3.21
CA ALA A 321 16.01 -13.44 -3.45
C ALA A 321 15.72 -12.04 -3.95
N CYS A 322 16.29 -11.04 -3.29
CA CYS A 322 16.14 -9.63 -3.62
C CYS A 322 17.50 -9.05 -4.03
N ASN A 323 17.49 -8.20 -5.07
CA ASN A 323 18.68 -7.59 -5.64
C ASN A 323 18.68 -6.06 -5.51
N SER A 324 17.80 -5.52 -4.69
CA SER A 324 17.71 -4.09 -4.38
C SER A 324 17.66 -3.89 -2.87
N ILE A 325 18.22 -2.80 -2.40
CA ILE A 325 18.32 -2.49 -0.99
C ILE A 325 18.03 -1.00 -0.78
N ASN A 326 17.37 -0.67 0.30
CA ASN A 326 17.20 0.70 0.79
C ASN A 326 17.55 0.77 2.28
N GLY A 327 17.62 1.96 2.84
CA GLY A 327 18.02 2.18 4.24
C GLY A 327 17.10 1.46 5.24
N ASP A 328 15.79 1.48 4.99
CA ASP A 328 14.78 0.93 5.90
C ASP A 328 14.87 -0.60 5.99
N VAL A 329 15.00 -1.27 4.83
CA VAL A 329 15.13 -2.74 4.77
C VAL A 329 16.38 -3.22 5.50
N LEU A 330 17.48 -2.45 5.47
CA LEU A 330 18.72 -2.79 6.17
C LEU A 330 18.56 -2.87 7.69
N CYS A 331 17.61 -2.13 8.23
CA CYS A 331 17.30 -2.14 9.66
C CYS A 331 16.47 -3.35 10.09
N LEU A 332 15.83 -4.04 9.14
CA LEU A 332 14.97 -5.19 9.43
C LEU A 332 15.78 -6.47 9.63
N ASN A 333 15.36 -7.27 10.60
CA ASN A 333 15.85 -8.64 10.79
C ASN A 333 14.70 -9.64 10.69
N ARG A 334 13.54 -9.30 11.25
CA ARG A 334 12.29 -10.03 11.17
C ARG A 334 11.19 -9.07 10.78
N ALA A 335 10.35 -9.45 9.84
CA ALA A 335 9.22 -8.65 9.41
C ALA A 335 8.11 -9.51 8.81
N ALA A 336 6.87 -9.10 9.04
CA ALA A 336 5.75 -9.58 8.25
C ALA A 336 5.82 -8.93 6.86
N ALA A 337 5.67 -9.75 5.83
CA ALA A 337 5.73 -9.32 4.45
C ALA A 337 4.42 -9.60 3.72
N ARG A 338 4.10 -8.74 2.77
CA ARG A 338 3.07 -8.96 1.76
C ARG A 338 3.74 -9.08 0.40
N ILE A 339 3.56 -10.25 -0.23
CA ILE A 339 4.14 -10.57 -1.53
C ILE A 339 3.03 -10.51 -2.58
N SER A 340 3.17 -9.64 -3.55
CA SER A 340 2.29 -9.56 -4.73
C SER A 340 2.84 -10.49 -5.81
N VAL A 341 2.08 -11.53 -6.15
CA VAL A 341 2.50 -12.57 -7.10
C VAL A 341 1.99 -12.33 -8.52
N GLY A 342 1.07 -11.39 -8.69
CA GLY A 342 0.54 -10.99 -9.98
C GLY A 342 -0.66 -10.07 -9.85
N GLU A 343 -0.94 -9.37 -10.92
CA GLU A 343 -2.16 -8.59 -11.08
C GLU A 343 -3.05 -9.28 -12.11
N ARG A 344 -4.32 -9.44 -11.76
CA ARG A 344 -5.34 -9.93 -12.67
C ARG A 344 -6.32 -8.79 -12.94
N SER A 345 -6.52 -8.47 -14.20
CA SER A 345 -7.47 -7.45 -14.62
C SER A 345 -8.71 -8.08 -15.25
N GLY A 346 -9.87 -7.49 -15.02
CA GLY A 346 -11.13 -7.94 -15.57
C GLY A 346 -12.25 -6.94 -15.29
N LEU A 347 -13.49 -7.40 -15.45
CA LEU A 347 -14.68 -6.64 -15.09
C LEU A 347 -15.22 -7.15 -13.74
N ARG A 348 -15.52 -6.24 -12.84
CA ARG A 348 -16.14 -6.53 -11.57
C ARG A 348 -17.63 -6.76 -11.77
N VAL A 349 -18.11 -7.92 -11.37
CA VAL A 349 -19.51 -8.36 -11.45
C VAL A 349 -19.98 -8.76 -10.07
N PRO A 350 -21.17 -8.31 -9.59
CA PRO A 350 -21.69 -8.75 -8.31
C PRO A 350 -21.89 -10.27 -8.26
N ALA A 351 -21.39 -10.92 -7.23
CA ALA A 351 -21.55 -12.37 -7.06
C ALA A 351 -23.02 -12.79 -6.96
N ALA A 352 -23.86 -11.92 -6.38
CA ALA A 352 -25.30 -12.13 -6.27
C ALA A 352 -26.05 -12.10 -7.63
N ALA A 353 -25.41 -11.57 -8.69
CA ALA A 353 -25.99 -11.49 -10.03
C ALA A 353 -25.69 -12.72 -10.88
N VAL A 354 -24.89 -13.67 -10.39
CA VAL A 354 -24.48 -14.85 -11.15
C VAL A 354 -25.59 -15.90 -11.10
N HIS A 355 -25.98 -16.32 -12.31
CA HIS A 355 -26.95 -17.37 -12.56
C HIS A 355 -26.27 -18.53 -13.27
N TYR A 356 -26.78 -19.74 -13.09
CA TYR A 356 -26.27 -20.94 -13.73
C TYR A 356 -27.37 -21.51 -14.62
N LEU A 357 -27.14 -21.54 -15.94
CA LEU A 357 -28.07 -22.12 -16.90
C LEU A 357 -27.58 -23.48 -17.39
N LYS A 358 -28.50 -24.43 -17.57
CA LYS A 358 -28.26 -25.67 -18.27
C LYS A 358 -28.24 -25.42 -19.79
N GLU A 359 -27.74 -26.39 -20.54
CA GLU A 359 -27.79 -26.35 -22.04
C GLU A 359 -29.21 -26.17 -22.61
N ASP A 360 -30.24 -26.57 -21.86
CA ASP A 360 -31.66 -26.42 -22.25
C ASP A 360 -32.23 -25.03 -21.89
N GLY A 361 -31.41 -24.12 -21.32
CA GLY A 361 -31.81 -22.79 -20.93
C GLY A 361 -32.59 -22.73 -19.60
N THR A 362 -32.73 -23.84 -18.87
CA THR A 362 -33.35 -23.83 -17.55
C THR A 362 -32.37 -23.45 -16.46
N GLU A 363 -32.82 -22.64 -15.51
CA GLU A 363 -32.00 -22.19 -14.38
C GLU A 363 -31.78 -23.33 -13.37
N ALA A 364 -30.53 -23.43 -12.88
CA ALA A 364 -30.18 -24.33 -11.80
C ALA A 364 -29.96 -23.57 -10.49
N GLN A 365 -30.39 -24.17 -9.39
CA GLN A 365 -30.24 -23.56 -8.07
C GLN A 365 -28.83 -23.69 -7.47
N THR A 366 -27.98 -24.53 -8.05
CA THR A 366 -26.62 -24.78 -7.56
C THR A 366 -25.66 -25.04 -8.71
N GLN A 367 -24.39 -24.69 -8.53
CA GLN A 367 -23.31 -25.01 -9.45
C GLN A 367 -23.17 -26.53 -9.62
N GLY A 368 -23.08 -27.02 -10.86
CA GLY A 368 -22.90 -28.42 -11.23
C GLY A 368 -22.09 -28.59 -12.49
N GLU A 369 -21.68 -29.82 -12.81
CA GLU A 369 -20.79 -30.18 -13.93
C GLU A 369 -21.46 -29.93 -15.26
N ASN A 370 -22.10 -29.21 -15.78
CA ASN A 370 -22.68 -28.90 -17.11
C ASN A 370 -23.55 -27.63 -17.07
N TYR A 371 -23.15 -26.66 -16.28
CA TYR A 371 -23.84 -25.38 -16.24
C TYR A 371 -22.96 -24.27 -16.79
N ILE A 372 -23.58 -23.35 -17.51
CA ILE A 372 -22.95 -22.14 -18.03
C ILE A 372 -23.19 -21.04 -17.02
N PRO A 373 -22.14 -20.54 -16.34
CA PRO A 373 -22.27 -19.36 -15.49
C PRO A 373 -22.52 -18.12 -16.35
N GLY A 374 -23.39 -17.23 -15.90
CA GLY A 374 -23.68 -16.00 -16.62
C GLY A 374 -24.42 -14.99 -15.78
N VAL A 375 -24.60 -13.81 -16.32
CA VAL A 375 -25.35 -12.71 -15.71
C VAL A 375 -26.41 -12.20 -16.67
N TYR A 376 -27.48 -11.63 -16.13
CA TYR A 376 -28.44 -10.91 -16.94
C TYR A 376 -28.01 -9.45 -17.08
N VAL A 377 -27.82 -9.01 -18.32
CA VAL A 377 -27.49 -7.63 -18.68
C VAL A 377 -28.73 -6.95 -19.24
N LYS A 378 -28.97 -5.71 -18.85
CA LYS A 378 -30.03 -4.89 -19.40
C LYS A 378 -29.61 -4.33 -20.77
N LEU A 379 -30.25 -4.81 -21.82
CA LEU A 379 -30.06 -4.31 -23.19
C LEU A 379 -31.31 -3.52 -23.62
N GLY A 380 -31.30 -2.21 -23.48
CA GLY A 380 -32.50 -1.41 -23.67
C GLY A 380 -33.56 -1.75 -22.62
N ASN A 381 -34.70 -2.35 -23.05
CA ASN A 381 -35.79 -2.75 -22.15
C ASN A 381 -35.92 -4.27 -21.98
N ILE A 382 -34.88 -5.04 -22.34
CA ILE A 382 -34.88 -6.50 -22.19
C ILE A 382 -33.70 -6.96 -21.35
N ALA A 383 -33.91 -8.05 -20.61
CA ALA A 383 -32.83 -8.79 -19.96
C ALA A 383 -32.21 -9.75 -20.98
N ARG A 384 -30.90 -9.72 -21.14
CA ARG A 384 -30.13 -10.64 -21.96
C ARG A 384 -29.20 -11.45 -21.06
N PHE A 385 -29.23 -12.77 -21.21
CA PHE A 385 -28.27 -13.63 -20.53
C PHE A 385 -26.90 -13.55 -21.25
N CYS A 386 -25.87 -13.16 -20.51
CA CYS A 386 -24.49 -13.09 -20.99
C CYS A 386 -23.67 -14.11 -20.22
N PRO A 387 -23.11 -15.13 -20.87
CA PRO A 387 -22.13 -16.01 -20.25
C PRO A 387 -20.96 -15.24 -19.68
N ILE A 388 -20.41 -15.72 -18.57
CA ILE A 388 -19.21 -15.16 -17.96
C ILE A 388 -18.10 -16.20 -17.88
N ASP A 389 -16.88 -15.73 -17.97
CA ASP A 389 -15.67 -16.53 -17.77
C ASP A 389 -14.88 -15.89 -16.62
N PRO A 390 -14.87 -16.51 -15.42
CA PRO A 390 -14.09 -16.01 -14.32
C PRO A 390 -12.59 -15.97 -14.66
N VAL A 391 -11.89 -14.91 -14.26
CA VAL A 391 -10.43 -14.75 -14.47
C VAL A 391 -9.65 -15.88 -13.81
N ASP A 392 -10.21 -16.46 -12.75
CA ASP A 392 -9.68 -17.64 -12.07
C ASP A 392 -10.77 -18.71 -12.00
N ALA A 393 -10.66 -19.75 -12.83
CA ALA A 393 -11.63 -20.84 -12.88
C ALA A 393 -11.61 -21.70 -11.61
N ASP A 394 -10.46 -21.82 -10.93
CA ASP A 394 -10.27 -22.63 -9.73
C ASP A 394 -10.71 -21.86 -8.46
N HIS A 395 -10.68 -20.53 -8.51
CA HIS A 395 -11.08 -19.65 -7.43
C HIS A 395 -11.94 -18.49 -7.96
N PRO A 396 -13.20 -18.76 -8.38
CA PRO A 396 -14.02 -17.78 -9.08
C PRO A 396 -14.46 -16.58 -8.21
N LEU A 397 -14.41 -16.72 -6.89
CA LEU A 397 -14.84 -15.67 -5.97
C LEU A 397 -13.66 -14.84 -5.49
N ILE A 398 -13.67 -13.56 -5.80
CA ILE A 398 -12.71 -12.62 -5.31
C ILE A 398 -13.07 -12.16 -3.90
N THR A 399 -12.04 -12.02 -3.12
CA THR A 399 -11.95 -11.97 -1.68
C THR A 399 -12.70 -10.86 -0.95
N ASP A 400 -13.40 -9.97 -1.60
CA ASP A 400 -14.33 -9.06 -0.89
C ASP A 400 -15.77 -9.63 -0.77
N GLY A 401 -15.95 -10.92 -1.12
CA GLY A 401 -17.19 -11.66 -0.89
C GLY A 401 -18.37 -11.27 -1.78
N ASP A 402 -18.40 -10.06 -2.29
CA ASP A 402 -19.55 -9.47 -2.98
C ASP A 402 -19.41 -9.46 -4.51
N TYR A 403 -18.19 -9.67 -5.04
CA TYR A 403 -17.89 -9.53 -6.48
C TYR A 403 -17.09 -10.70 -7.04
N ILE A 404 -17.24 -10.90 -8.36
CA ILE A 404 -16.43 -11.81 -9.18
C ILE A 404 -15.71 -10.99 -10.24
N LEU A 405 -14.45 -11.33 -10.52
CA LEU A 405 -13.72 -10.78 -11.66
C LEU A 405 -13.95 -11.67 -12.87
N VAL A 406 -14.49 -11.11 -13.94
CA VAL A 406 -14.75 -11.84 -15.18
C VAL A 406 -13.95 -11.24 -16.33
N LEU A 407 -13.60 -12.08 -17.30
CA LEU A 407 -12.96 -11.61 -18.52
C LEU A 407 -13.96 -10.80 -19.36
N PRO A 408 -13.58 -9.67 -19.94
CA PRO A 408 -14.46 -8.91 -20.83
C PRO A 408 -14.69 -9.64 -22.16
N GLU A 409 -15.82 -9.33 -22.85
CA GLU A 409 -16.10 -9.79 -24.19
C GLU A 409 -14.92 -9.49 -25.13
N GLY A 410 -14.60 -10.45 -26.01
CA GLY A 410 -13.53 -10.33 -26.98
C GLY A 410 -12.14 -10.70 -26.47
N THR A 411 -12.03 -11.16 -25.22
CA THR A 411 -10.78 -11.75 -24.71
C THR A 411 -10.52 -13.09 -25.43
N GLU A 412 -9.32 -13.27 -25.96
CA GLU A 412 -8.96 -14.49 -26.70
C GLU A 412 -9.10 -15.73 -25.82
N GLY A 413 -9.88 -16.71 -26.29
CA GLY A 413 -10.14 -17.97 -25.58
C GLY A 413 -11.24 -17.88 -24.52
N SER A 414 -11.85 -16.72 -24.24
CA SER A 414 -12.95 -16.55 -23.30
C SER A 414 -14.31 -16.69 -23.97
N VAL A 415 -15.26 -17.26 -23.23
CA VAL A 415 -16.68 -17.35 -23.61
C VAL A 415 -17.52 -16.17 -23.05
N SER A 416 -16.90 -15.24 -22.35
CA SER A 416 -17.59 -14.11 -21.73
C SER A 416 -18.17 -13.17 -22.78
N GLU A 417 -19.43 -12.76 -22.57
CA GLU A 417 -20.15 -11.76 -23.38
C GLU A 417 -20.40 -10.45 -22.62
N VAL A 418 -19.86 -10.28 -21.43
CA VAL A 418 -20.02 -9.05 -20.63
C VAL A 418 -19.05 -7.97 -21.10
N ARG A 419 -19.58 -6.77 -21.31
CA ARG A 419 -18.83 -5.59 -21.75
C ARG A 419 -18.61 -4.58 -20.64
N LEU A 420 -17.62 -3.76 -20.83
CA LEU A 420 -17.39 -2.60 -19.98
C LEU A 420 -18.62 -1.68 -19.99
N TYR A 421 -19.09 -1.31 -18.79
CA TYR A 421 -20.26 -0.49 -18.53
C TYR A 421 -21.62 -1.16 -18.80
N ASP A 422 -21.70 -2.45 -18.99
CA ASP A 422 -22.98 -3.16 -19.02
C ASP A 422 -23.71 -3.01 -17.69
N GLU A 423 -25.03 -2.76 -17.78
CA GLU A 423 -25.92 -2.71 -16.61
C GLU A 423 -26.34 -4.14 -16.24
N ILE A 424 -25.72 -4.70 -15.20
CA ILE A 424 -25.99 -6.06 -14.69
C ILE A 424 -27.20 -6.02 -13.77
N ILE A 425 -28.11 -6.96 -13.94
CA ILE A 425 -29.28 -7.10 -13.08
C ILE A 425 -28.89 -7.95 -11.85
N VAL A 426 -28.73 -7.29 -10.70
CA VAL A 426 -28.31 -7.93 -9.46
C VAL A 426 -29.47 -8.69 -8.82
N SER A 427 -30.68 -8.14 -8.90
CA SER A 427 -31.91 -8.80 -8.46
C SER A 427 -33.08 -8.45 -9.37
N GLY A 428 -33.93 -9.44 -9.65
CA GLY A 428 -35.11 -9.30 -10.47
C GLY A 428 -36.04 -10.53 -10.30
N GLN A 429 -37.33 -10.35 -10.54
CA GLN A 429 -38.29 -11.48 -10.45
C GLN A 429 -38.36 -12.23 -11.79
N ASN A 430 -38.23 -13.56 -11.74
CA ASN A 430 -38.41 -14.46 -12.89
C ASN A 430 -37.58 -14.01 -14.10
N LEU A 431 -36.26 -13.84 -13.94
CA LEU A 431 -35.36 -13.47 -15.02
C LEU A 431 -35.24 -14.64 -16.00
N TYR A 432 -35.28 -14.33 -17.29
CA TYR A 432 -35.00 -15.24 -18.40
C TYR A 432 -34.52 -14.42 -19.60
N ASP A 433 -33.84 -15.05 -20.51
CA ASP A 433 -33.30 -14.38 -21.71
C ASP A 433 -34.44 -13.83 -22.60
N GLY A 434 -34.35 -12.52 -22.95
CA GLY A 434 -35.39 -11.81 -23.69
C GLY A 434 -36.55 -11.27 -22.86
N LYS A 435 -36.53 -11.37 -21.53
CA LYS A 435 -37.58 -10.81 -20.66
C LYS A 435 -37.64 -9.29 -20.78
N LEU A 436 -38.85 -8.73 -20.92
CA LEU A 436 -39.12 -7.29 -20.82
C LEU A 436 -38.97 -6.81 -19.34
N LEU A 437 -38.19 -5.77 -19.14
CA LEU A 437 -37.86 -5.20 -17.83
C LEU A 437 -38.80 -4.06 -17.44
#